data_9857eb0125d3603abdd84f9727f8c4dd
#
_entry.id   9857eb0125d3603abdd84f9727f8c4dd
#
_cell.length_a   1.000
_cell.length_b   1.000
_cell.length_c   1.000
_cell.angle_alpha   90.00
_cell.angle_beta   90.00
_cell.angle_gamma   90.00
#
_symmetry.space_group_name_H-M   'P 1'
#
loop_
_entity.id
_entity.type
_entity.pdbx_description
1 polymer ?
#
loop_
_entity_poly.entity_id
_entity_poly.type
_entity_poly.pdbx_seq_one_letter_code
_entity_poly.pdbx_strand_id
1 'polypeptide(L)'
;MSNISMTTSKRNAIVTVMLISAFVSMLNQTILNTALPAIIKGLNITETTAQWLITGFMLVNGIMIPLTAFLMDKYSTRHLYIFSMAIFLIGSIIAAFSPTFTILMISRIIQAIGAGILLPLMQFTVFTLFSAEQRGFAMGLAGVVVQSAPAIGPTLTGLFVDLFSWRMPFYLVSAIAAVAFILGFFFVENNTKTKDIVLDKISVVYSTFGFGLILFAFSSVSTFGITSLPVIVTFVLGIAIIIIFTTRQLKLKHPLLNMRVFKNKVFTLSAVSSMLVYITMVSPALLIPIYIQTGLGQSALLSGVVVLPGAVINGLTMVYTGKIFDKHGIKVLVIPGFILLISMTFLYSFLTTGTPYWFVILVYTIRMIALGLLVMPLNTVGLNALESDDVSHGTAIMNSLRIIAGAMGTAISVTILSIVAKQYTASHATMSKMKLTQEATVHGIDVAFIFTTVLIIVGFILALFIKEEKNH
;
A
#
# COMPACT_ATOMS: atom_id res chain seq x y z
N MET A 1 14.76 2.49 -27.84
CA MET A 1 14.71 3.58 -26.83
C MET A 1 15.26 4.84 -27.49
N SER A 2 14.49 5.93 -27.63
CA SER A 2 15.04 7.21 -28.08
C SER A 2 15.92 7.74 -26.95
N ASN A 3 17.22 7.83 -27.19
CA ASN A 3 18.17 8.57 -26.35
C ASN A 3 17.79 10.06 -26.35
N ILE A 4 16.83 10.44 -25.52
CA ILE A 4 16.72 11.82 -25.09
C ILE A 4 17.87 11.97 -24.12
N SER A 5 18.94 12.63 -24.53
CA SER A 5 20.09 12.96 -23.69
C SER A 5 19.67 13.97 -22.64
N MET A 6 18.88 13.46 -21.64
CA MET A 6 18.44 14.27 -20.51
C MET A 6 19.64 14.48 -19.58
N THR A 7 19.89 15.72 -19.20
CA THR A 7 20.94 16.02 -18.22
C THR A 7 20.59 15.39 -16.87
N THR A 8 21.59 14.92 -16.14
CA THR A 8 21.40 14.32 -14.80
C THR A 8 20.63 15.26 -13.86
N SER A 9 20.83 16.57 -13.97
CA SER A 9 20.12 17.57 -13.18
C SER A 9 18.61 17.56 -13.46
N LYS A 10 18.20 17.54 -14.72
CA LYS A 10 16.78 17.47 -15.12
C LYS A 10 16.13 16.16 -14.66
N ARG A 11 16.80 15.02 -14.87
CA ARG A 11 16.32 13.73 -14.38
C ARG A 11 16.06 13.75 -12.89
N ASN A 12 17.04 14.24 -12.11
CA ASN A 12 16.91 14.31 -10.66
C ASN A 12 15.78 15.25 -10.23
N ALA A 13 15.57 16.36 -10.91
CA ALA A 13 14.46 17.28 -10.64
C ALA A 13 13.10 16.59 -10.86
N ILE A 14 12.91 15.89 -12.00
CA ILE A 14 11.68 15.14 -12.28
C ILE A 14 11.43 14.09 -11.19
N VAL A 15 12.46 13.30 -10.87
CA VAL A 15 12.35 12.24 -9.85
C VAL A 15 11.99 12.83 -8.49
N THR A 16 12.63 13.91 -8.06
CA THR A 16 12.34 14.58 -6.78
C THR A 16 10.88 15.05 -6.74
N VAL A 17 10.38 15.67 -7.79
CA VAL A 17 9.00 16.13 -7.87
C VAL A 17 8.02 14.96 -7.81
N MET A 18 8.28 13.87 -8.52
CA MET A 18 7.48 12.65 -8.49
C MET A 18 7.46 12.01 -7.09
N LEU A 19 8.61 11.98 -6.42
CA LEU A 19 8.73 11.44 -5.06
C LEU A 19 7.96 12.29 -4.04
N ILE A 20 8.05 13.63 -4.10
CA ILE A 20 7.28 14.53 -3.23
C ILE A 20 5.77 14.32 -3.45
N SER A 21 5.33 14.18 -4.70
CA SER A 21 3.91 13.97 -5.03
C SER A 21 3.39 12.64 -4.52
N ALA A 22 4.17 11.57 -4.65
CA ALA A 22 3.83 10.27 -4.11
C ALA A 22 3.83 10.28 -2.57
N PHE A 23 4.79 10.98 -1.94
CA PHE A 23 4.85 11.15 -0.49
C PHE A 23 3.58 11.83 0.05
N VAL A 24 3.20 12.98 -0.51
CA VAL A 24 2.02 13.71 -0.03
C VAL A 24 0.72 12.93 -0.27
N SER A 25 0.64 12.17 -1.36
CA SER A 25 -0.49 11.27 -1.65
C SER A 25 -0.58 10.14 -0.62
N MET A 26 0.54 9.50 -0.27
CA MET A 26 0.60 8.46 0.77
C MET A 26 0.33 9.02 2.17
N LEU A 27 0.89 10.20 2.48
CA LEU A 27 0.64 10.90 3.73
C LEU A 27 -0.86 11.18 3.92
N ASN A 28 -1.53 11.68 2.87
CA ASN A 28 -2.96 11.95 2.88
C ASN A 28 -3.82 10.68 3.13
N GLN A 29 -3.34 9.50 2.71
CA GLN A 29 -4.02 8.24 2.98
C GLN A 29 -4.03 7.90 4.48
N THR A 30 -2.97 8.23 5.20
CA THR A 30 -2.78 7.86 6.62
C THR A 30 -3.29 8.89 7.63
N ILE A 31 -3.41 10.15 7.21
CA ILE A 31 -3.91 11.26 8.03
C ILE A 31 -5.25 10.95 8.69
N LEU A 32 -6.19 10.39 7.94
CA LEU A 32 -7.54 10.14 8.44
C LEU A 32 -7.62 9.13 9.57
N ASN A 33 -6.75 8.14 9.59
CA ASN A 33 -6.78 7.11 10.64
C ASN A 33 -6.62 7.76 12.04
N THR A 34 -5.75 8.75 12.15
CA THR A 34 -5.49 9.46 13.41
C THR A 34 -6.47 10.62 13.66
N ALA A 35 -6.92 11.30 12.60
CA ALA A 35 -7.84 12.43 12.74
C ALA A 35 -9.31 12.01 12.92
N LEU A 36 -9.65 10.72 12.68
CA LEU A 36 -11.02 10.25 12.65
C LEU A 36 -11.85 10.59 13.92
N PRO A 37 -11.34 10.36 15.15
CA PRO A 37 -12.10 10.70 16.35
C PRO A 37 -12.42 12.19 16.45
N ALA A 38 -11.49 13.06 16.07
CA ALA A 38 -11.69 14.49 16.06
C ALA A 38 -12.68 14.95 14.98
N ILE A 39 -12.69 14.28 13.81
CA ILE A 39 -13.68 14.50 12.74
C ILE A 39 -15.08 14.08 13.19
N ILE A 40 -15.22 12.91 13.83
CA ILE A 40 -16.49 12.43 14.40
C ILE A 40 -17.09 13.49 15.33
N LYS A 41 -16.28 13.98 16.26
CA LYS A 41 -16.70 15.01 17.20
C LYS A 41 -16.97 16.36 16.51
N GLY A 42 -16.10 16.77 15.58
CA GLY A 42 -16.18 18.08 14.91
C GLY A 42 -17.34 18.21 13.91
N LEU A 43 -17.76 17.11 13.29
CA LEU A 43 -18.89 17.07 12.34
C LEU A 43 -20.15 16.46 12.94
N ASN A 44 -20.12 16.02 14.20
CA ASN A 44 -21.23 15.39 14.92
C ASN A 44 -21.84 14.21 14.13
N ILE A 45 -20.99 13.27 13.70
CA ILE A 45 -21.36 12.09 12.90
C ILE A 45 -21.04 10.82 13.67
N THR A 46 -21.61 9.69 13.26
CA THR A 46 -21.32 8.38 13.84
C THR A 46 -19.98 7.83 13.37
N GLU A 47 -19.38 6.92 14.14
CA GLU A 47 -18.14 6.23 13.76
C GLU A 47 -18.30 5.47 12.43
N THR A 48 -19.42 4.78 12.25
CA THR A 48 -19.74 4.07 11.00
C THR A 48 -19.79 5.00 9.79
N THR A 49 -20.36 6.20 9.95
CA THR A 49 -20.38 7.22 8.90
C THR A 49 -18.96 7.72 8.59
N ALA A 50 -18.18 8.01 9.63
CA ALA A 50 -16.82 8.51 9.48
C ALA A 50 -15.89 7.49 8.81
N GLN A 51 -16.09 6.19 9.06
CA GLN A 51 -15.31 5.11 8.43
C GLN A 51 -15.39 5.13 6.90
N TRP A 52 -16.50 5.64 6.33
CA TRP A 52 -16.62 5.80 4.88
C TRP A 52 -15.61 6.76 4.26
N LEU A 53 -15.08 7.72 5.01
CA LEU A 53 -14.03 8.62 4.54
C LEU A 53 -12.74 7.85 4.20
N ILE A 54 -12.44 6.78 4.95
CA ILE A 54 -11.30 5.90 4.71
C ILE A 54 -11.64 4.88 3.62
N THR A 55 -12.73 4.15 3.79
CA THR A 55 -13.15 3.08 2.88
C THR A 55 -13.42 3.62 1.48
N GLY A 56 -14.17 4.73 1.36
CA GLY A 56 -14.46 5.35 0.06
C GLY A 56 -13.21 5.82 -0.67
N PHE A 57 -12.26 6.42 0.05
CA PHE A 57 -10.96 6.78 -0.53
C PHE A 57 -10.21 5.53 -1.04
N MET A 58 -10.12 4.48 -0.25
CA MET A 58 -9.42 3.24 -0.63
C MET A 58 -10.07 2.56 -1.84
N LEU A 59 -11.41 2.53 -1.90
CA LEU A 59 -12.15 1.97 -3.02
C LEU A 59 -11.87 2.74 -4.32
N VAL A 60 -12.02 4.07 -4.31
CA VAL A 60 -11.78 4.89 -5.49
C VAL A 60 -10.32 4.83 -5.93
N ASN A 61 -9.38 4.89 -4.98
CA ASN A 61 -7.95 4.73 -5.26
C ASN A 61 -7.67 3.39 -5.94
N GLY A 62 -8.19 2.28 -5.38
CA GLY A 62 -8.00 0.93 -5.94
C GLY A 62 -8.62 0.75 -7.33
N ILE A 63 -9.75 1.40 -7.61
CA ILE A 63 -10.41 1.42 -8.93
C ILE A 63 -9.57 2.20 -9.95
N MET A 64 -8.93 3.29 -9.54
CA MET A 64 -8.16 4.14 -10.44
C MET A 64 -6.84 3.49 -10.91
N ILE A 65 -6.24 2.62 -10.10
CA ILE A 65 -4.93 2.03 -10.44
C ILE A 65 -4.95 1.21 -11.73
N PRO A 66 -5.89 0.28 -11.98
CA PRO A 66 -5.96 -0.42 -13.26
C PRO A 66 -6.16 0.50 -14.46
N LEU A 67 -6.93 1.59 -14.28
CA LEU A 67 -7.13 2.59 -15.32
C LEU A 67 -5.84 3.37 -15.63
N THR A 68 -4.96 3.52 -14.66
CA THR A 68 -3.71 4.28 -14.80
C THR A 68 -2.78 3.68 -15.85
N ALA A 69 -2.78 2.35 -16.05
CA ALA A 69 -2.00 1.72 -17.11
C ALA A 69 -2.37 2.28 -18.50
N PHE A 70 -3.67 2.30 -18.81
CA PHE A 70 -4.18 2.89 -20.03
C PHE A 70 -3.86 4.39 -20.14
N LEU A 71 -4.01 5.12 -19.03
CA LEU A 71 -3.73 6.56 -19.01
C LEU A 71 -2.24 6.85 -19.28
N MET A 72 -1.32 6.04 -18.75
CA MET A 72 0.12 6.16 -18.99
C MET A 72 0.50 5.83 -20.43
N ASP A 73 -0.23 4.94 -21.10
CA ASP A 73 -0.01 4.62 -22.52
C ASP A 73 -0.58 5.71 -23.45
N LYS A 74 -1.72 6.30 -23.08
CA LYS A 74 -2.43 7.28 -23.92
C LYS A 74 -1.93 8.70 -23.77
N TYR A 75 -1.60 9.12 -22.55
CA TYR A 75 -1.23 10.49 -22.26
C TYR A 75 0.25 10.60 -21.90
N SER A 76 0.85 11.73 -22.23
CA SER A 76 2.23 11.99 -21.87
C SER A 76 2.39 12.13 -20.35
N THR A 77 3.54 11.76 -19.83
CA THR A 77 3.88 11.83 -18.40
C THR A 77 3.57 13.21 -17.81
N ARG A 78 3.88 14.29 -18.50
CA ARG A 78 3.61 15.66 -18.05
C ARG A 78 2.13 15.95 -17.92
N HIS A 79 1.32 15.66 -18.94
CA HIS A 79 -0.13 15.91 -18.90
C HIS A 79 -0.79 15.09 -17.80
N LEU A 80 -0.44 13.82 -17.68
CA LEU A 80 -1.01 12.94 -16.68
C LEU A 80 -0.63 13.37 -15.26
N TYR A 81 0.63 13.79 -15.06
CA TYR A 81 1.10 14.33 -13.79
C TYR A 81 0.33 15.60 -13.39
N ILE A 82 0.28 16.60 -14.28
CA ILE A 82 -0.40 17.88 -14.01
C ILE A 82 -1.87 17.64 -13.70
N PHE A 83 -2.55 16.80 -14.49
CA PHE A 83 -3.95 16.46 -14.27
C PHE A 83 -4.19 15.80 -12.92
N SER A 84 -3.43 14.75 -12.61
CA SER A 84 -3.59 14.01 -11.35
C SER A 84 -3.26 14.84 -10.12
N MET A 85 -2.22 15.67 -10.21
CA MET A 85 -1.80 16.54 -9.12
C MET A 85 -2.77 17.71 -8.92
N ALA A 86 -3.34 18.27 -10.00
CA ALA A 86 -4.38 19.30 -9.93
C ALA A 86 -5.65 18.77 -9.25
N ILE A 87 -6.14 17.59 -9.65
CA ILE A 87 -7.30 16.94 -9.02
C ILE A 87 -7.02 16.65 -7.54
N PHE A 88 -5.84 16.12 -7.22
CA PHE A 88 -5.46 15.84 -5.83
C PHE A 88 -5.42 17.12 -4.99
N LEU A 89 -4.85 18.20 -5.51
CA LEU A 89 -4.78 19.52 -4.85
C LEU A 89 -6.17 20.11 -4.63
N ILE A 90 -7.03 20.11 -5.65
CA ILE A 90 -8.41 20.59 -5.55
C ILE A 90 -9.16 19.83 -4.46
N GLY A 91 -9.08 18.49 -4.46
CA GLY A 91 -9.68 17.67 -3.43
C GLY A 91 -9.13 18.01 -2.04
N SER A 92 -7.82 18.27 -1.93
CA SER A 92 -7.18 18.60 -0.63
C SER A 92 -7.63 19.97 -0.10
N ILE A 93 -7.78 20.96 -0.97
CA ILE A 93 -8.30 22.28 -0.61
C ILE A 93 -9.77 22.15 -0.16
N ILE A 94 -10.62 21.42 -0.90
CA ILE A 94 -12.01 21.20 -0.49
C ILE A 94 -12.08 20.51 0.86
N ALA A 95 -11.21 19.51 1.13
CA ALA A 95 -11.16 18.83 2.42
C ALA A 95 -10.80 19.77 3.58
N ALA A 96 -9.81 20.65 3.38
CA ALA A 96 -9.35 21.62 4.38
C ALA A 96 -10.46 22.61 4.80
N PHE A 97 -11.33 22.99 3.88
CA PHE A 97 -12.45 23.93 4.11
C PHE A 97 -13.81 23.27 4.27
N SER A 98 -13.89 21.93 4.35
CA SER A 98 -15.17 21.22 4.40
C SER A 98 -15.97 21.51 5.67
N PRO A 99 -17.21 22.01 5.57
CA PRO A 99 -18.08 22.26 6.71
C PRO A 99 -18.93 21.05 7.11
N THR A 100 -19.11 20.08 6.18
CA THR A 100 -20.00 18.94 6.37
C THR A 100 -19.34 17.62 5.95
N PHE A 101 -19.86 16.50 6.46
CA PHE A 101 -19.43 15.16 6.05
C PHE A 101 -19.51 14.96 4.52
N THR A 102 -20.60 15.37 3.90
CA THR A 102 -20.82 15.19 2.46
C THR A 102 -19.74 15.87 1.63
N ILE A 103 -19.39 17.12 1.96
CA ILE A 103 -18.33 17.86 1.26
C ILE A 103 -16.97 17.21 1.51
N LEU A 104 -16.70 16.78 2.75
CA LEU A 104 -15.49 16.05 3.07
C LEU A 104 -15.41 14.71 2.31
N MET A 105 -16.52 13.97 2.19
CA MET A 105 -16.58 12.72 1.42
C MET A 105 -16.34 12.94 -0.08
N ILE A 106 -16.94 13.96 -0.66
CA ILE A 106 -16.69 14.33 -2.06
C ILE A 106 -15.22 14.69 -2.27
N SER A 107 -14.65 15.46 -1.36
CA SER A 107 -13.23 15.81 -1.43
C SER A 107 -12.33 14.58 -1.38
N ARG A 108 -12.65 13.58 -0.57
CA ARG A 108 -11.92 12.31 -0.46
C ARG A 108 -11.98 11.50 -1.75
N ILE A 109 -13.13 11.48 -2.43
CA ILE A 109 -13.27 10.85 -3.75
C ILE A 109 -12.36 11.55 -4.78
N ILE A 110 -12.39 12.89 -4.81
CA ILE A 110 -11.56 13.69 -5.72
C ILE A 110 -10.05 13.45 -5.43
N GLN A 111 -9.64 13.47 -4.17
CA GLN A 111 -8.26 13.14 -3.77
C GLN A 111 -7.86 11.73 -4.21
N ALA A 112 -8.75 10.74 -4.05
CA ALA A 112 -8.47 9.36 -4.38
C ALA A 112 -8.27 9.13 -5.89
N ILE A 113 -8.97 9.87 -6.74
CA ILE A 113 -8.75 9.85 -8.20
C ILE A 113 -7.32 10.30 -8.52
N GLY A 114 -6.88 11.43 -7.99
CA GLY A 114 -5.51 11.91 -8.19
C GLY A 114 -4.46 10.96 -7.62
N ALA A 115 -4.65 10.51 -6.38
CA ALA A 115 -3.74 9.62 -5.66
C ALA A 115 -3.55 8.26 -6.38
N GLY A 116 -4.63 7.70 -6.93
CA GLY A 116 -4.61 6.44 -7.66
C GLY A 116 -3.76 6.47 -8.93
N ILE A 117 -3.57 7.66 -9.51
CA ILE A 117 -2.70 7.86 -10.67
C ILE A 117 -1.25 8.17 -10.23
N LEU A 118 -1.06 9.02 -9.21
CA LEU A 118 0.25 9.56 -8.85
C LEU A 118 1.26 8.50 -8.48
N LEU A 119 0.87 7.49 -7.71
CA LEU A 119 1.81 6.47 -7.24
C LEU A 119 2.30 5.54 -8.34
N PRO A 120 1.44 4.91 -9.18
CA PRO A 120 1.90 4.14 -10.33
C PRO A 120 2.68 4.98 -11.32
N LEU A 121 2.26 6.23 -11.57
CA LEU A 121 2.95 7.15 -12.47
C LEU A 121 4.36 7.47 -11.97
N MET A 122 4.53 7.72 -10.67
CA MET A 122 5.85 7.93 -10.05
C MET A 122 6.73 6.70 -10.25
N GLN A 123 6.24 5.50 -9.92
CA GLN A 123 7.03 4.27 -10.05
C GLN A 123 7.41 3.99 -11.50
N PHE A 124 6.47 4.14 -12.43
CA PHE A 124 6.72 4.00 -13.87
C PHE A 124 7.74 5.01 -14.37
N THR A 125 7.61 6.28 -14.00
CA THR A 125 8.53 7.35 -14.42
C THR A 125 9.92 7.11 -13.87
N VAL A 126 10.06 6.79 -12.58
CA VAL A 126 11.35 6.47 -11.96
C VAL A 126 11.99 5.26 -12.64
N PHE A 127 11.21 4.19 -12.86
CA PHE A 127 11.71 2.98 -13.51
C PHE A 127 12.20 3.23 -14.95
N THR A 128 11.53 4.09 -15.72
CA THR A 128 11.86 4.36 -17.12
C THR A 128 12.96 5.39 -17.33
N LEU A 129 13.18 6.30 -16.35
CA LEU A 129 14.23 7.32 -16.41
C LEU A 129 15.63 6.80 -16.07
N PHE A 130 15.72 5.66 -15.41
CA PHE A 130 17.01 5.06 -15.02
C PHE A 130 17.34 3.86 -15.91
N SER A 131 18.66 3.71 -16.19
CA SER A 131 19.16 2.51 -16.87
C SER A 131 18.98 1.27 -16.00
N ALA A 132 19.02 0.09 -16.61
CA ALA A 132 18.78 -1.18 -15.90
C ALA A 132 19.69 -1.35 -14.67
N GLU A 133 20.93 -0.84 -14.76
CA GLU A 133 21.96 -0.93 -13.72
C GLU A 133 21.70 0.01 -12.52
N GLN A 134 20.81 0.98 -12.65
CA GLN A 134 20.48 1.98 -11.63
C GLN A 134 19.02 1.90 -11.14
N ARG A 135 18.23 1.01 -11.70
CA ARG A 135 16.80 0.87 -11.35
C ARG A 135 16.58 0.45 -9.91
N GLY A 136 17.43 -0.42 -9.39
CA GLY A 136 17.36 -0.86 -7.99
C GLY A 136 17.50 0.32 -7.03
N PHE A 137 18.51 1.15 -7.20
CA PHE A 137 18.69 2.36 -6.40
C PHE A 137 17.51 3.31 -6.52
N ALA A 138 17.06 3.59 -7.75
CA ALA A 138 15.96 4.51 -8.01
C ALA A 138 14.63 4.01 -7.41
N MET A 139 14.33 2.72 -7.57
CA MET A 139 13.15 2.09 -6.95
C MET A 139 13.29 1.98 -5.43
N GLY A 140 14.51 1.84 -4.90
CA GLY A 140 14.79 1.95 -3.47
C GLY A 140 14.39 3.31 -2.90
N LEU A 141 14.72 4.42 -3.57
CA LEU A 141 14.27 5.77 -3.20
C LEU A 141 12.74 5.89 -3.24
N ALA A 142 12.10 5.35 -4.28
CA ALA A 142 10.64 5.29 -4.35
C ALA A 142 10.04 4.53 -3.16
N GLY A 143 10.68 3.44 -2.76
CA GLY A 143 10.30 2.66 -1.58
C GLY A 143 10.38 3.43 -0.27
N VAL A 144 11.43 4.20 -0.06
CA VAL A 144 11.56 5.09 1.11
C VAL A 144 10.35 6.00 1.23
N VAL A 145 9.96 6.64 0.13
CA VAL A 145 8.83 7.56 0.09
C VAL A 145 7.53 6.86 0.45
N VAL A 146 7.27 5.70 -0.17
CA VAL A 146 6.05 4.91 0.08
C VAL A 146 5.94 4.44 1.52
N GLN A 147 7.06 4.10 2.16
CA GLN A 147 7.06 3.55 3.52
C GLN A 147 7.22 4.62 4.62
N SER A 148 7.87 5.75 4.34
CA SER A 148 8.03 6.82 5.33
C SER A 148 6.73 7.60 5.57
N ALA A 149 5.89 7.77 4.57
CA ALA A 149 4.63 8.49 4.72
C ALA A 149 3.67 7.86 5.75
N PRO A 150 3.40 6.53 5.74
CA PRO A 150 2.63 5.87 6.80
C PRO A 150 3.28 5.93 8.19
N ALA A 151 4.60 5.97 8.25
CA ALA A 151 5.32 6.05 9.52
C ALA A 151 5.23 7.44 10.18
N ILE A 152 5.35 8.48 9.37
CA ILE A 152 5.34 9.88 9.83
C ILE A 152 3.91 10.40 9.99
N GLY A 153 2.98 9.93 9.14
CA GLY A 153 1.61 10.43 9.06
C GLY A 153 0.85 10.50 10.38
N PRO A 154 0.75 9.41 11.15
CA PRO A 154 0.04 9.40 12.42
C PRO A 154 0.61 10.40 13.44
N THR A 155 1.94 10.50 13.56
CA THR A 155 2.61 11.40 14.49
C THR A 155 2.37 12.86 14.12
N LEU A 156 2.55 13.23 12.84
CA LEU A 156 2.26 14.58 12.38
C LEU A 156 0.78 14.94 12.56
N THR A 157 -0.10 14.01 12.21
CA THR A 157 -1.55 14.23 12.33
C THR A 157 -1.97 14.41 13.78
N GLY A 158 -1.50 13.54 14.69
CA GLY A 158 -1.79 13.66 16.11
C GLY A 158 -1.38 15.02 16.64
N LEU A 159 -0.13 15.44 16.36
CA LEU A 159 0.38 16.75 16.79
C LEU A 159 -0.49 17.92 16.28
N PHE A 160 -0.87 17.91 15.00
CA PHE A 160 -1.66 19.00 14.42
C PHE A 160 -3.12 18.98 14.88
N VAL A 161 -3.69 17.81 15.11
CA VAL A 161 -5.06 17.67 15.62
C VAL A 161 -5.13 18.17 17.07
N ASP A 162 -4.14 17.82 17.89
CA ASP A 162 -4.09 18.19 19.31
C ASP A 162 -3.82 19.69 19.50
N LEU A 163 -2.92 20.28 18.70
CA LEU A 163 -2.53 21.68 18.85
C LEU A 163 -3.49 22.67 18.17
N PHE A 164 -4.17 22.25 17.11
CA PHE A 164 -4.99 23.15 16.29
C PHE A 164 -6.38 22.59 16.03
N SER A 165 -6.54 21.74 15.00
CA SER A 165 -7.82 21.14 14.62
C SER A 165 -7.62 19.96 13.67
N TRP A 166 -8.66 19.14 13.50
CA TRP A 166 -8.66 18.06 12.53
C TRP A 166 -8.51 18.51 11.06
N ARG A 167 -8.67 19.80 10.77
CA ARG A 167 -8.48 20.39 9.44
C ARG A 167 -7.02 20.67 9.12
N MET A 168 -6.19 20.90 10.14
CA MET A 168 -4.79 21.32 9.96
C MET A 168 -3.96 20.34 9.13
N PRO A 169 -4.08 19.02 9.27
CA PRO A 169 -3.41 18.06 8.39
C PRO A 169 -3.79 18.21 6.91
N PHE A 170 -5.04 18.59 6.60
CA PHE A 170 -5.46 18.86 5.21
C PHE A 170 -4.88 20.17 4.67
N TYR A 171 -4.70 21.20 5.48
CA TYR A 171 -3.96 22.41 5.08
C TYR A 171 -2.52 22.09 4.75
N LEU A 172 -1.84 21.26 5.57
CA LEU A 172 -0.48 20.83 5.31
C LEU A 172 -0.37 20.06 3.99
N VAL A 173 -1.26 19.08 3.77
CA VAL A 173 -1.32 18.32 2.51
C VAL A 173 -1.54 19.24 1.32
N SER A 174 -2.47 20.21 1.44
CA SER A 174 -2.76 21.17 0.37
C SER A 174 -1.55 22.04 0.06
N ALA A 175 -0.81 22.49 1.06
CA ALA A 175 0.39 23.31 0.87
C ALA A 175 1.50 22.52 0.16
N ILE A 176 1.79 21.29 0.61
CA ILE A 176 2.81 20.44 -0.05
C ILE A 176 2.34 20.07 -1.47
N ALA A 177 1.07 19.77 -1.67
CA ALA A 177 0.49 19.46 -2.97
C ALA A 177 0.59 20.66 -3.93
N ALA A 178 0.35 21.88 -3.46
CA ALA A 178 0.50 23.10 -4.26
C ALA A 178 1.97 23.30 -4.69
N VAL A 179 2.91 23.12 -3.79
CA VAL A 179 4.35 23.19 -4.11
C VAL A 179 4.70 22.12 -5.14
N ALA A 180 4.28 20.87 -4.95
CA ALA A 180 4.53 19.78 -5.87
C ALA A 180 3.90 20.03 -7.25
N PHE A 181 2.68 20.59 -7.30
CA PHE A 181 2.01 20.97 -8.55
C PHE A 181 2.80 22.05 -9.31
N ILE A 182 3.23 23.12 -8.63
CA ILE A 182 4.01 24.20 -9.22
C ILE A 182 5.36 23.66 -9.74
N LEU A 183 6.09 22.92 -8.91
CA LEU A 183 7.36 22.32 -9.34
C LEU A 183 7.16 21.37 -10.52
N GLY A 184 6.10 20.56 -10.51
CA GLY A 184 5.79 19.67 -11.61
C GLY A 184 5.45 20.39 -12.92
N PHE A 185 4.79 21.53 -12.83
CA PHE A 185 4.51 22.35 -14.00
C PHE A 185 5.78 22.83 -14.71
N PHE A 186 6.84 23.13 -13.94
CA PHE A 186 8.11 23.61 -14.51
C PHE A 186 9.08 22.47 -14.85
N PHE A 187 9.13 21.40 -14.08
CA PHE A 187 10.20 20.39 -14.18
C PHE A 187 9.77 19.09 -14.86
N VAL A 188 8.48 18.71 -14.80
CA VAL A 188 8.06 17.45 -15.41
C VAL A 188 7.95 17.59 -16.92
N GLU A 189 8.75 16.81 -17.65
CA GLU A 189 8.79 16.76 -19.11
C GLU A 189 8.18 15.45 -19.64
N ASN A 190 7.92 15.39 -20.94
CA ASN A 190 7.40 14.21 -21.61
C ASN A 190 8.54 13.21 -21.86
N ASN A 191 8.50 12.09 -21.14
CA ASN A 191 9.55 11.08 -21.20
C ASN A 191 9.11 9.81 -21.94
N THR A 192 7.84 9.73 -22.31
CA THR A 192 7.25 8.52 -22.90
C THR A 192 6.57 8.83 -24.22
N LYS A 193 6.59 7.86 -25.14
CA LYS A 193 5.81 7.92 -26.37
C LYS A 193 4.36 7.57 -26.03
N THR A 194 3.44 8.38 -26.50
CA THR A 194 2.00 8.13 -26.37
C THR A 194 1.53 7.19 -27.50
N LYS A 195 0.56 6.34 -27.18
CA LYS A 195 -0.10 5.45 -28.14
C LYS A 195 -1.48 6.03 -28.48
N ASP A 196 -1.83 6.01 -29.75
CA ASP A 196 -3.21 6.36 -30.14
C ASP A 196 -4.13 5.16 -29.93
N ILE A 197 -4.67 5.05 -28.74
CA ILE A 197 -5.54 3.96 -28.29
C ILE A 197 -6.88 4.50 -27.80
N VAL A 198 -7.93 3.71 -28.05
CA VAL A 198 -9.31 4.05 -27.64
C VAL A 198 -9.66 3.31 -26.36
N LEU A 199 -10.26 4.03 -25.41
CA LEU A 199 -10.71 3.47 -24.15
C LEU A 199 -11.87 2.50 -24.35
N ASP A 200 -11.70 1.26 -23.96
CA ASP A 200 -12.80 0.30 -23.89
C ASP A 200 -13.65 0.54 -22.63
N LYS A 201 -14.75 1.27 -22.80
CA LYS A 201 -15.66 1.64 -21.69
C LYS A 201 -16.19 0.43 -20.91
N ILE A 202 -16.41 -0.70 -21.59
CA ILE A 202 -16.89 -1.94 -20.97
C ILE A 202 -15.84 -2.49 -20.00
N SER A 203 -14.56 -2.47 -20.42
CA SER A 203 -13.46 -2.86 -19.53
C SER A 203 -13.34 -1.96 -18.30
N VAL A 204 -13.60 -0.66 -18.43
CA VAL A 204 -13.64 0.25 -17.28
C VAL A 204 -14.73 -0.16 -16.30
N VAL A 205 -15.94 -0.46 -16.79
CA VAL A 205 -17.05 -0.91 -15.95
C VAL A 205 -16.67 -2.20 -15.20
N TYR A 206 -16.19 -3.21 -15.91
CA TYR A 206 -15.77 -4.48 -15.27
C TYR A 206 -14.62 -4.29 -14.28
N SER A 207 -13.63 -3.46 -14.60
CA SER A 207 -12.55 -3.14 -13.67
C SER A 207 -13.08 -2.45 -12.42
N THR A 208 -13.93 -1.43 -12.59
CA THR A 208 -14.51 -0.66 -11.47
C THR A 208 -15.30 -1.56 -10.53
N PHE A 209 -16.24 -2.33 -11.06
CA PHE A 209 -17.07 -3.19 -10.22
C PHE A 209 -16.28 -4.39 -9.68
N GLY A 210 -15.41 -5.01 -10.47
CA GLY A 210 -14.62 -6.16 -10.05
C GLY A 210 -13.67 -5.82 -8.89
N PHE A 211 -12.79 -4.84 -9.09
CA PHE A 211 -11.86 -4.40 -8.04
C PHE A 211 -12.61 -3.74 -6.87
N GLY A 212 -13.62 -2.91 -7.16
CA GLY A 212 -14.42 -2.23 -6.14
C GLY A 212 -15.14 -3.21 -5.22
N LEU A 213 -15.81 -4.24 -5.74
CA LEU A 213 -16.51 -5.24 -4.92
C LEU A 213 -15.55 -6.10 -4.09
N ILE A 214 -14.39 -6.48 -4.64
CA ILE A 214 -13.38 -7.22 -3.87
C ILE A 214 -12.85 -6.37 -2.72
N LEU A 215 -12.49 -5.11 -2.98
CA LEU A 215 -12.00 -4.20 -1.95
C LEU A 215 -13.07 -3.89 -0.91
N PHE A 216 -14.32 -3.70 -1.34
CA PHE A 216 -15.45 -3.52 -0.43
C PHE A 216 -15.67 -4.75 0.45
N ALA A 217 -15.63 -5.95 -0.12
CA ALA A 217 -15.76 -7.19 0.64
C ALA A 217 -14.73 -7.28 1.75
N PHE A 218 -13.44 -7.13 1.43
CA PHE A 218 -12.37 -7.17 2.44
C PHE A 218 -12.46 -6.04 3.48
N SER A 219 -12.77 -4.81 3.07
CA SER A 219 -12.93 -3.69 4.00
C SER A 219 -14.12 -3.86 4.93
N SER A 220 -15.15 -4.57 4.51
CA SER A 220 -16.38 -4.78 5.27
C SER A 220 -16.31 -5.95 6.25
N VAL A 221 -15.26 -6.78 6.19
CA VAL A 221 -15.08 -7.94 7.11
C VAL A 221 -15.07 -7.50 8.56
N SER A 222 -14.39 -6.39 8.87
CA SER A 222 -14.30 -5.87 10.25
C SER A 222 -15.65 -5.40 10.81
N THR A 223 -16.57 -4.96 9.95
CA THR A 223 -17.88 -4.44 10.35
C THR A 223 -18.95 -5.51 10.39
N PHE A 224 -19.04 -6.36 9.37
CA PHE A 224 -20.11 -7.34 9.22
C PHE A 224 -19.69 -8.78 9.58
N GLY A 225 -18.40 -9.04 9.68
CA GLY A 225 -17.84 -10.40 9.82
C GLY A 225 -17.69 -11.12 8.48
N ILE A 226 -16.72 -12.05 8.42
CA ILE A 226 -16.38 -12.76 7.17
C ILE A 226 -17.50 -13.68 6.65
N THR A 227 -18.36 -14.18 7.53
CA THR A 227 -19.48 -15.09 7.18
C THR A 227 -20.76 -14.35 6.82
N SER A 228 -20.77 -13.03 6.84
CA SER A 228 -21.96 -12.25 6.53
C SER A 228 -22.33 -12.30 5.05
N LEU A 229 -23.62 -12.34 4.76
CA LEU A 229 -24.12 -12.38 3.38
C LEU A 229 -23.60 -11.23 2.51
N PRO A 230 -23.56 -9.95 2.97
CA PRO A 230 -22.99 -8.86 2.20
C PRO A 230 -21.54 -9.08 1.79
N VAL A 231 -20.68 -9.59 2.69
CA VAL A 231 -19.27 -9.86 2.42
C VAL A 231 -19.11 -10.99 1.41
N ILE A 232 -19.83 -12.12 1.61
CA ILE A 232 -19.76 -13.27 0.72
C ILE A 232 -20.25 -12.90 -0.69
N VAL A 233 -21.41 -12.25 -0.80
CA VAL A 233 -22.01 -11.89 -2.08
C VAL A 233 -21.10 -10.92 -2.84
N THR A 234 -20.61 -9.86 -2.20
CA THR A 234 -19.72 -8.88 -2.85
C THR A 234 -18.40 -9.50 -3.26
N PHE A 235 -17.84 -10.42 -2.46
CA PHE A 235 -16.61 -11.13 -2.81
C PHE A 235 -16.81 -12.06 -4.02
N VAL A 236 -17.84 -12.88 -4.04
CA VAL A 236 -18.13 -13.82 -5.13
C VAL A 236 -18.44 -13.07 -6.43
N LEU A 237 -19.28 -12.03 -6.37
CA LEU A 237 -19.56 -11.19 -7.52
C LEU A 237 -18.31 -10.47 -8.02
N GLY A 238 -17.49 -9.93 -7.11
CA GLY A 238 -16.23 -9.29 -7.46
C GLY A 238 -15.29 -10.22 -8.20
N ILE A 239 -15.10 -11.45 -7.72
CA ILE A 239 -14.28 -12.47 -8.39
C ILE A 239 -14.88 -12.82 -9.77
N ALA A 240 -16.18 -13.06 -9.87
CA ALA A 240 -16.83 -13.38 -11.14
C ALA A 240 -16.59 -12.26 -12.17
N ILE A 241 -16.75 -11.00 -11.78
CA ILE A 241 -16.51 -9.85 -12.65
C ILE A 241 -15.03 -9.71 -13.03
N ILE A 242 -14.08 -9.98 -12.11
CA ILE A 242 -12.64 -9.98 -12.44
C ILE A 242 -12.29 -11.07 -13.43
N ILE A 243 -12.90 -12.24 -13.35
CA ILE A 243 -12.72 -13.32 -14.33
C ILE A 243 -13.23 -12.87 -15.72
N ILE A 244 -14.42 -12.27 -15.78
CA ILE A 244 -14.98 -11.71 -17.03
C ILE A 244 -14.07 -10.59 -17.57
N PHE A 245 -13.61 -9.69 -16.70
CA PHE A 245 -12.64 -8.65 -17.06
C PHE A 245 -11.38 -9.24 -17.65
N THR A 246 -10.74 -10.20 -16.96
CA THR A 246 -9.49 -10.83 -17.40
C THR A 246 -9.64 -11.53 -18.73
N THR A 247 -10.71 -12.32 -18.92
CA THR A 247 -10.98 -13.01 -20.18
C THR A 247 -11.19 -12.02 -21.34
N ARG A 248 -11.83 -10.88 -21.08
CA ARG A 248 -11.98 -9.79 -22.05
C ARG A 248 -10.62 -9.16 -22.38
N GLN A 249 -9.80 -8.81 -21.35
CA GLN A 249 -8.49 -8.21 -21.57
C GLN A 249 -7.56 -9.08 -22.41
N LEU A 250 -7.63 -10.40 -22.24
CA LEU A 250 -6.84 -11.35 -23.04
C LEU A 250 -7.24 -11.38 -24.52
N LYS A 251 -8.47 -10.96 -24.87
CA LYS A 251 -8.98 -10.96 -26.26
C LYS A 251 -8.75 -9.62 -26.96
N LEU A 252 -8.66 -8.51 -26.22
CA LEU A 252 -8.52 -7.18 -26.82
C LEU A 252 -7.12 -6.97 -27.40
N LYS A 253 -7.04 -6.21 -28.50
CA LYS A 253 -5.78 -5.79 -29.12
C LYS A 253 -5.08 -4.72 -28.28
N HIS A 254 -5.86 -3.77 -27.74
CA HIS A 254 -5.40 -2.71 -26.83
C HIS A 254 -6.18 -2.84 -25.52
N PRO A 255 -5.74 -3.71 -24.60
CA PRO A 255 -6.44 -3.91 -23.33
C PRO A 255 -6.25 -2.72 -22.39
N LEU A 256 -7.24 -2.50 -21.49
CA LEU A 256 -7.13 -1.55 -20.38
C LEU A 256 -5.94 -1.93 -19.46
N LEU A 257 -5.80 -3.22 -19.21
CA LEU A 257 -4.73 -3.81 -18.41
C LEU A 257 -4.24 -5.07 -19.08
N ASN A 258 -3.00 -5.10 -19.56
CA ASN A 258 -2.47 -6.25 -20.31
C ASN A 258 -2.19 -7.44 -19.39
N MET A 259 -3.19 -8.30 -19.22
CA MET A 259 -3.08 -9.51 -18.41
C MET A 259 -2.14 -10.58 -19.02
N ARG A 260 -1.67 -10.37 -20.26
CA ARG A 260 -0.70 -11.29 -20.89
C ARG A 260 0.68 -11.23 -20.23
N VAL A 261 0.98 -10.16 -19.45
CA VAL A 261 2.23 -10.06 -18.67
C VAL A 261 2.39 -11.22 -17.69
N PHE A 262 1.31 -11.84 -17.24
CA PHE A 262 1.36 -13.05 -16.41
C PHE A 262 1.87 -14.31 -17.14
N LYS A 263 2.04 -14.28 -18.46
CA LYS A 263 2.74 -15.35 -19.19
C LYS A 263 4.24 -15.35 -18.88
N ASN A 264 4.81 -14.19 -18.51
CA ASN A 264 6.18 -14.13 -18.06
C ASN A 264 6.28 -14.71 -16.63
N LYS A 265 7.00 -15.80 -16.49
CA LYS A 265 7.14 -16.54 -15.23
C LYS A 265 7.82 -15.70 -14.14
N VAL A 266 8.84 -14.91 -14.51
CA VAL A 266 9.58 -14.06 -13.56
C VAL A 266 8.66 -12.97 -13.03
N PHE A 267 7.92 -12.29 -13.90
CA PHE A 267 6.92 -11.30 -13.48
C PHE A 267 5.88 -11.93 -12.56
N THR A 268 5.30 -13.06 -12.94
CA THR A 268 4.24 -13.72 -12.16
C THR A 268 4.72 -14.13 -10.78
N LEU A 269 5.87 -14.80 -10.69
CA LEU A 269 6.45 -15.20 -9.41
C LEU A 269 6.77 -13.99 -8.52
N SER A 270 7.34 -12.94 -9.12
CA SER A 270 7.64 -11.68 -8.41
C SER A 270 6.38 -10.99 -7.91
N ALA A 271 5.34 -10.89 -8.73
CA ALA A 271 4.08 -10.26 -8.40
C ALA A 271 3.34 -10.99 -7.27
N VAL A 272 3.26 -12.34 -7.36
CA VAL A 272 2.62 -13.16 -6.31
C VAL A 272 3.42 -13.14 -5.02
N SER A 273 4.75 -13.27 -5.08
CA SER A 273 5.61 -13.17 -3.89
C SER A 273 5.49 -11.78 -3.24
N SER A 274 5.49 -10.70 -4.03
CA SER A 274 5.26 -9.34 -3.52
C SER A 274 3.89 -9.21 -2.86
N MET A 275 2.83 -9.75 -3.47
CA MET A 275 1.48 -9.74 -2.90
C MET A 275 1.46 -10.41 -1.52
N LEU A 276 2.07 -11.59 -1.38
CA LEU A 276 2.17 -12.31 -0.10
C LEU A 276 2.96 -11.50 0.94
N VAL A 277 4.07 -10.88 0.55
CA VAL A 277 4.84 -9.99 1.44
C VAL A 277 3.99 -8.79 1.88
N TYR A 278 3.18 -8.19 1.00
CA TYR A 278 2.29 -7.08 1.37
C TYR A 278 1.16 -7.51 2.31
N ILE A 279 0.53 -8.68 2.12
CA ILE A 279 -0.44 -9.24 3.05
C ILE A 279 0.17 -9.29 4.46
N THR A 280 1.39 -9.79 4.55
CA THR A 280 2.07 -9.97 5.84
C THR A 280 2.62 -8.66 6.42
N MET A 281 2.85 -7.65 5.61
CA MET A 281 3.30 -6.33 6.06
C MET A 281 2.23 -5.61 6.88
N VAL A 282 0.98 -5.75 6.50
CA VAL A 282 -0.15 -5.05 7.16
C VAL A 282 -0.48 -5.68 8.51
N SER A 283 -0.34 -7.01 8.66
CA SER A 283 -0.70 -7.72 9.90
C SER A 283 -0.06 -7.14 11.16
N PRO A 284 1.28 -6.96 11.28
CA PRO A 284 1.85 -6.37 12.50
C PRO A 284 1.56 -4.89 12.67
N ALA A 285 1.39 -4.13 11.57
CA ALA A 285 1.01 -2.73 11.65
C ALA A 285 -0.35 -2.54 12.35
N LEU A 286 -1.22 -3.54 12.25
CA LEU A 286 -2.50 -3.60 12.94
C LEU A 286 -2.40 -4.30 14.30
N LEU A 287 -1.78 -5.49 14.35
CA LEU A 287 -1.82 -6.38 15.52
C LEU A 287 -0.93 -5.90 16.67
N ILE A 288 0.23 -5.27 16.41
CA ILE A 288 1.13 -4.79 17.48
C ILE A 288 0.50 -3.65 18.29
N PRO A 289 -0.13 -2.62 17.67
CA PRO A 289 -0.90 -1.65 18.44
C PRO A 289 -2.04 -2.29 19.27
N ILE A 290 -2.78 -3.26 18.72
CA ILE A 290 -3.83 -3.98 19.46
C ILE A 290 -3.22 -4.77 20.63
N TYR A 291 -2.10 -5.45 20.42
CA TYR A 291 -1.37 -6.15 21.48
C TYR A 291 -1.03 -5.22 22.63
N ILE A 292 -0.44 -4.05 22.33
CA ILE A 292 0.02 -3.09 23.35
C ILE A 292 -1.16 -2.44 24.06
N GLN A 293 -2.20 -2.02 23.32
CA GLN A 293 -3.32 -1.29 23.89
C GLN A 293 -4.35 -2.22 24.58
N THR A 294 -4.76 -3.28 23.93
CA THR A 294 -5.78 -4.19 24.44
C THR A 294 -5.17 -5.37 25.20
N GLY A 295 -4.13 -5.98 24.67
CA GLY A 295 -3.45 -7.13 25.29
C GLY A 295 -2.68 -6.76 26.57
N LEU A 296 -1.99 -5.61 26.56
CA LEU A 296 -1.21 -5.16 27.73
C LEU A 296 -1.88 -4.02 28.50
N GLY A 297 -3.00 -3.44 28.03
CA GLY A 297 -3.68 -2.32 28.68
C GLY A 297 -2.89 -1.02 28.69
N GLN A 298 -2.00 -0.80 27.72
CA GLN A 298 -1.10 0.35 27.66
C GLN A 298 -1.60 1.47 26.75
N SER A 299 -0.92 2.60 26.76
CA SER A 299 -1.32 3.78 25.98
C SER A 299 -1.08 3.61 24.47
N ALA A 300 -1.86 4.35 23.68
CA ALA A 300 -1.64 4.43 22.22
C ALA A 300 -0.27 5.08 21.89
N LEU A 301 0.21 5.99 22.72
CA LEU A 301 1.54 6.60 22.56
C LEU A 301 2.63 5.53 22.62
N LEU A 302 2.59 4.62 23.60
CA LEU A 302 3.57 3.54 23.72
C LEU A 302 3.54 2.63 22.49
N SER A 303 2.37 2.32 21.93
CA SER A 303 2.27 1.51 20.70
C SER A 303 2.95 2.19 19.51
N GLY A 304 2.86 3.52 19.41
CA GLY A 304 3.58 4.30 18.41
C GLY A 304 5.10 4.27 18.59
N VAL A 305 5.57 4.45 19.83
CA VAL A 305 7.00 4.41 20.16
C VAL A 305 7.62 3.05 19.85
N VAL A 306 6.89 1.97 20.08
CA VAL A 306 7.37 0.60 19.82
C VAL A 306 7.61 0.34 18.33
N VAL A 307 6.79 0.88 17.43
CA VAL A 307 6.93 0.65 15.98
C VAL A 307 7.88 1.66 15.30
N LEU A 308 8.14 2.81 15.92
CA LEU A 308 8.91 3.89 15.32
C LEU A 308 10.33 3.50 14.88
N PRO A 309 11.16 2.82 15.70
CA PRO A 309 12.53 2.43 15.29
C PRO A 309 12.53 1.58 14.02
N GLY A 310 11.59 0.63 13.93
CA GLY A 310 11.46 -0.22 12.75
C GLY A 310 11.11 0.56 11.48
N ALA A 311 10.22 1.54 11.58
CA ALA A 311 9.83 2.38 10.45
C ALA A 311 11.01 3.21 9.90
N VAL A 312 11.82 3.79 10.79
CA VAL A 312 13.02 4.56 10.42
C VAL A 312 14.06 3.66 9.74
N ILE A 313 14.35 2.51 10.35
CA ILE A 313 15.34 1.56 9.82
C ILE A 313 14.89 0.97 8.47
N ASN A 314 13.60 0.73 8.28
CA ASN A 314 13.06 0.27 7.00
C ASN A 314 13.39 1.25 5.87
N GLY A 315 13.15 2.54 6.07
CA GLY A 315 13.49 3.58 5.08
C GLY A 315 14.99 3.58 4.72
N LEU A 316 15.87 3.49 5.72
CA LEU A 316 17.33 3.41 5.49
C LEU A 316 17.69 2.13 4.73
N THR A 317 17.13 0.99 5.13
CA THR A 317 17.39 -0.31 4.51
C THR A 317 17.04 -0.29 3.02
N MET A 318 15.94 0.33 2.62
CA MET A 318 15.50 0.38 1.22
C MET A 318 16.52 1.06 0.29
N VAL A 319 17.18 2.12 0.75
CA VAL A 319 18.23 2.81 -0.03
C VAL A 319 19.43 1.90 -0.27
N TYR A 320 19.89 1.21 0.80
CA TYR A 320 21.03 0.29 0.71
C TYR A 320 20.67 -0.94 -0.13
N THR A 321 19.47 -1.47 0.05
CA THR A 321 18.94 -2.61 -0.70
C THR A 321 18.95 -2.34 -2.21
N GLY A 322 18.55 -1.16 -2.64
CA GLY A 322 18.58 -0.79 -4.06
C GLY A 322 19.98 -0.84 -4.66
N LYS A 323 21.00 -0.32 -3.93
CA LYS A 323 22.41 -0.37 -4.37
C LYS A 323 22.97 -1.80 -4.41
N ILE A 324 22.62 -2.62 -3.41
CA ILE A 324 23.04 -4.03 -3.36
C ILE A 324 22.39 -4.81 -4.50
N PHE A 325 21.09 -4.55 -4.77
CA PHE A 325 20.37 -5.16 -5.87
C PHE A 325 21.05 -4.90 -7.22
N ASP A 326 21.37 -3.62 -7.52
CA ASP A 326 22.02 -3.23 -8.77
C ASP A 326 23.39 -3.92 -8.96
N LYS A 327 24.10 -4.22 -7.86
CA LYS A 327 25.43 -4.83 -7.92
C LYS A 327 25.41 -6.36 -7.89
N HIS A 328 24.55 -6.97 -7.10
CA HIS A 328 24.60 -8.41 -6.78
C HIS A 328 23.36 -9.19 -7.18
N GLY A 329 22.30 -8.50 -7.69
CA GLY A 329 21.05 -9.12 -8.10
C GLY A 329 20.12 -9.48 -6.93
N ILE A 330 19.01 -10.15 -7.26
CA ILE A 330 17.90 -10.40 -6.32
C ILE A 330 18.22 -11.41 -5.23
N LYS A 331 18.94 -12.50 -5.54
CA LYS A 331 19.08 -13.66 -4.62
C LYS A 331 19.76 -13.32 -3.31
N VAL A 332 20.76 -12.43 -3.36
CA VAL A 332 21.53 -11.99 -2.18
C VAL A 332 20.66 -11.24 -1.17
N LEU A 333 19.54 -10.66 -1.63
CA LEU A 333 18.61 -9.89 -0.81
C LEU A 333 17.40 -10.71 -0.40
N VAL A 334 16.81 -11.45 -1.34
CA VAL A 334 15.52 -12.11 -1.15
C VAL A 334 15.65 -13.33 -0.21
N ILE A 335 16.72 -14.11 -0.32
CA ILE A 335 16.90 -15.27 0.56
C ILE A 335 17.04 -14.83 2.03
N PRO A 336 18.02 -13.98 2.41
CA PRO A 336 18.12 -13.55 3.81
C PRO A 336 16.91 -12.72 4.25
N GLY A 337 16.31 -11.93 3.34
CA GLY A 337 15.11 -11.17 3.62
C GLY A 337 13.92 -12.06 4.04
N PHE A 338 13.66 -13.14 3.31
CA PHE A 338 12.59 -14.09 3.68
C PHE A 338 12.92 -14.86 4.95
N ILE A 339 14.17 -15.33 5.14
CA ILE A 339 14.59 -16.03 6.37
C ILE A 339 14.35 -15.12 7.59
N LEU A 340 14.80 -13.88 7.54
CA LEU A 340 14.56 -12.90 8.61
C LEU A 340 13.08 -12.63 8.81
N LEU A 341 12.30 -12.46 7.73
CA LEU A 341 10.88 -12.17 7.82
C LEU A 341 10.10 -13.33 8.44
N ILE A 342 10.41 -14.59 8.05
CA ILE A 342 9.84 -15.82 8.63
C ILE A 342 10.19 -15.89 10.12
N SER A 343 11.47 -15.79 10.46
CA SER A 343 11.93 -15.93 11.84
C SER A 343 11.33 -14.88 12.78
N MET A 344 11.34 -13.60 12.36
CA MET A 344 10.83 -12.51 13.19
C MET A 344 9.29 -12.54 13.29
N THR A 345 8.58 -12.96 12.23
CA THR A 345 7.12 -13.09 12.29
C THR A 345 6.72 -14.30 13.16
N PHE A 346 7.47 -15.40 13.08
CA PHE A 346 7.24 -16.55 13.93
C PHE A 346 7.53 -16.27 15.40
N LEU A 347 8.52 -15.44 15.73
CA LEU A 347 8.77 -15.02 17.12
C LEU A 347 7.59 -14.25 17.73
N TYR A 348 6.80 -13.59 16.94
CA TYR A 348 5.57 -12.93 17.40
C TYR A 348 4.43 -13.90 17.76
N SER A 349 4.54 -15.18 17.40
CA SER A 349 3.56 -16.20 17.84
C SER A 349 3.78 -16.67 19.30
N PHE A 350 4.76 -16.12 19.99
CA PHE A 350 5.07 -16.44 21.39
C PHE A 350 4.91 -15.22 22.32
N LEU A 351 4.11 -14.24 21.92
CA LEU A 351 3.83 -13.09 22.75
C LEU A 351 2.99 -13.50 23.98
N THR A 352 3.28 -12.89 25.10
CA THR A 352 2.55 -13.08 26.36
C THR A 352 2.23 -11.72 26.98
N THR A 353 1.35 -11.67 27.96
CA THR A 353 1.09 -10.46 28.74
C THR A 353 2.32 -9.97 29.55
N GLY A 354 3.35 -10.80 29.68
CA GLY A 354 4.63 -10.48 30.35
C GLY A 354 5.79 -10.21 29.41
N THR A 355 5.60 -10.25 28.09
CA THR A 355 6.68 -10.02 27.14
C THR A 355 7.23 -8.58 27.26
N PRO A 356 8.54 -8.39 27.42
CA PRO A 356 9.12 -7.05 27.60
C PRO A 356 9.09 -6.25 26.29
N TYR A 357 8.87 -4.94 26.38
CA TYR A 357 8.73 -4.05 25.20
C TYR A 357 9.98 -4.03 24.33
N TRP A 358 11.19 -4.13 24.90
CA TRP A 358 12.42 -4.17 24.11
C TRP A 358 12.45 -5.34 23.13
N PHE A 359 11.89 -6.49 23.52
CA PHE A 359 11.77 -7.66 22.62
C PHE A 359 10.85 -7.35 21.43
N VAL A 360 9.67 -6.75 21.71
CA VAL A 360 8.71 -6.37 20.66
C VAL A 360 9.34 -5.37 19.69
N ILE A 361 10.06 -4.35 20.22
CA ILE A 361 10.79 -3.34 19.42
C ILE A 361 11.86 -4.00 18.55
N LEU A 362 12.67 -4.89 19.12
CA LEU A 362 13.75 -5.56 18.41
C LEU A 362 13.23 -6.42 17.26
N VAL A 363 12.25 -7.27 17.54
CA VAL A 363 11.63 -8.17 16.56
C VAL A 363 10.96 -7.34 15.45
N TYR A 364 10.24 -6.27 15.79
CA TYR A 364 9.64 -5.37 14.82
C TYR A 364 10.69 -4.72 13.91
N THR A 365 11.77 -4.22 14.52
CA THR A 365 12.84 -3.52 13.80
C THR A 365 13.56 -4.44 12.82
N ILE A 366 13.94 -5.67 13.25
CA ILE A 366 14.59 -6.65 12.36
C ILE A 366 13.63 -7.08 11.25
N ARG A 367 12.34 -7.24 11.57
CA ARG A 367 11.30 -7.55 10.58
C ARG A 367 11.15 -6.44 9.53
N MET A 368 11.27 -5.19 9.94
CA MET A 368 11.23 -4.04 9.02
C MET A 368 12.47 -3.98 8.11
N ILE A 369 13.64 -4.41 8.58
CA ILE A 369 14.82 -4.64 7.72
C ILE A 369 14.49 -5.71 6.66
N ALA A 370 13.92 -6.83 7.08
CA ALA A 370 13.54 -7.91 6.16
C ALA A 370 12.59 -7.42 5.05
N LEU A 371 11.59 -6.62 5.38
CA LEU A 371 10.69 -6.01 4.39
C LEU A 371 11.43 -5.06 3.43
N GLY A 372 12.39 -4.28 3.93
CA GLY A 372 13.25 -3.44 3.10
C GLY A 372 14.10 -4.23 2.10
N LEU A 373 14.51 -5.45 2.47
CA LEU A 373 15.24 -6.36 1.59
C LEU A 373 14.36 -7.03 0.51
N LEU A 374 13.04 -7.08 0.69
CA LEU A 374 12.13 -7.85 -0.17
C LEU A 374 11.31 -6.99 -1.13
N VAL A 375 10.67 -5.93 -0.62
CA VAL A 375 9.59 -5.23 -1.34
C VAL A 375 10.08 -4.64 -2.66
N MET A 376 11.16 -3.86 -2.65
CA MET A 376 11.66 -3.21 -3.87
C MET A 376 12.37 -4.16 -4.82
N PRO A 377 13.24 -5.09 -4.40
CA PRO A 377 13.83 -6.06 -5.32
C PRO A 377 12.82 -6.93 -6.04
N LEU A 378 11.79 -7.44 -5.35
CA LEU A 378 10.74 -8.23 -5.98
C LEU A 378 9.98 -7.42 -7.04
N ASN A 379 9.62 -6.17 -6.75
CA ASN A 379 8.96 -5.30 -7.72
C ASN A 379 9.88 -5.00 -8.92
N THR A 380 11.14 -4.66 -8.67
CA THR A 380 12.09 -4.28 -9.71
C THR A 380 12.38 -5.44 -10.67
N VAL A 381 12.61 -6.65 -10.13
CA VAL A 381 12.86 -7.85 -10.97
C VAL A 381 11.62 -8.19 -11.80
N GLY A 382 10.43 -8.14 -11.22
CA GLY A 382 9.20 -8.39 -11.96
C GLY A 382 9.05 -7.42 -13.13
N LEU A 383 9.28 -6.12 -12.91
CA LEU A 383 9.17 -5.11 -13.97
C LEU A 383 10.30 -5.22 -15.01
N ASN A 384 11.53 -5.57 -14.59
CA ASN A 384 12.67 -5.77 -15.50
C ASN A 384 12.45 -6.97 -16.46
N ALA A 385 11.63 -7.93 -16.08
CA ALA A 385 11.31 -9.09 -16.90
C ALA A 385 10.28 -8.79 -18.02
N LEU A 386 9.69 -7.59 -18.02
CA LEU A 386 8.71 -7.18 -19.01
C LEU A 386 9.35 -6.38 -20.15
N GLU A 387 8.72 -6.47 -21.32
CA GLU A 387 9.04 -5.57 -22.44
C GLU A 387 8.69 -4.12 -22.06
N SER A 388 9.40 -3.16 -22.66
CA SER A 388 9.23 -1.73 -22.35
C SER A 388 7.79 -1.24 -22.49
N ASP A 389 7.03 -1.82 -23.43
CA ASP A 389 5.64 -1.47 -23.70
C ASP A 389 4.66 -2.03 -22.66
N ASP A 390 5.08 -3.01 -21.88
CA ASP A 390 4.27 -3.66 -20.85
C ASP A 390 4.58 -3.17 -19.41
N VAL A 391 5.61 -2.33 -19.25
CA VAL A 391 6.01 -1.82 -17.91
C VAL A 391 4.91 -0.99 -17.25
N SER A 392 4.14 -0.20 -18.01
CA SER A 392 2.99 0.56 -17.51
C SER A 392 1.92 -0.38 -16.93
N HIS A 393 1.61 -1.44 -17.65
CA HIS A 393 0.66 -2.48 -17.23
C HIS A 393 1.17 -3.28 -16.03
N GLY A 394 2.45 -3.69 -16.04
CA GLY A 394 3.08 -4.38 -14.92
C GLY A 394 3.07 -3.55 -13.64
N THR A 395 3.39 -2.26 -13.74
CA THR A 395 3.37 -1.33 -12.60
C THR A 395 1.96 -1.19 -12.03
N ALA A 396 0.95 -1.03 -12.88
CA ALA A 396 -0.44 -0.93 -12.43
C ALA A 396 -0.92 -2.24 -11.77
N ILE A 397 -0.58 -3.41 -12.33
CA ILE A 397 -0.89 -4.72 -11.75
C ILE A 397 -0.27 -4.87 -10.36
N MET A 398 1.03 -4.59 -10.21
CA MET A 398 1.71 -4.70 -8.92
C MET A 398 1.09 -3.77 -7.86
N ASN A 399 0.71 -2.54 -8.24
CA ASN A 399 0.01 -1.63 -7.32
C ASN A 399 -1.41 -2.10 -6.98
N SER A 400 -2.16 -2.64 -7.96
CA SER A 400 -3.49 -3.22 -7.70
C SER A 400 -3.40 -4.40 -6.74
N LEU A 401 -2.45 -5.31 -6.96
CA LEU A 401 -2.19 -6.45 -6.07
C LEU A 401 -1.78 -5.98 -4.66
N ARG A 402 -0.98 -4.92 -4.55
CA ARG A 402 -0.60 -4.33 -3.26
C ARG A 402 -1.81 -3.83 -2.47
N ILE A 403 -2.75 -3.13 -3.11
CA ILE A 403 -3.95 -2.61 -2.42
C ILE A 403 -4.86 -3.77 -2.00
N ILE A 404 -5.09 -4.75 -2.88
CA ILE A 404 -5.86 -5.95 -2.56
C ILE A 404 -5.20 -6.71 -1.41
N ALA A 405 -3.87 -6.89 -1.46
CA ALA A 405 -3.09 -7.54 -0.42
C ALA A 405 -3.22 -6.84 0.94
N GLY A 406 -3.19 -5.50 0.94
CA GLY A 406 -3.40 -4.71 2.16
C GLY A 406 -4.78 -4.95 2.77
N ALA A 407 -5.83 -4.88 1.96
CA ALA A 407 -7.22 -5.14 2.39
C ALA A 407 -7.40 -6.60 2.87
N MET A 408 -6.84 -7.57 2.14
CA MET A 408 -6.83 -8.99 2.51
C MET A 408 -6.10 -9.24 3.84
N GLY A 409 -4.91 -8.67 4.00
CA GLY A 409 -4.10 -8.83 5.20
C GLY A 409 -4.82 -8.31 6.45
N THR A 410 -5.47 -7.15 6.34
CA THR A 410 -6.31 -6.60 7.41
C THR A 410 -7.49 -7.51 7.73
N ALA A 411 -8.25 -7.93 6.71
CA ALA A 411 -9.42 -8.78 6.87
C ALA A 411 -9.07 -10.12 7.53
N ILE A 412 -8.01 -10.79 7.06
CA ILE A 412 -7.55 -12.06 7.59
C ILE A 412 -7.10 -11.90 9.06
N SER A 413 -6.27 -10.88 9.35
CA SER A 413 -5.75 -10.65 10.71
C SER A 413 -6.88 -10.38 11.72
N VAL A 414 -7.86 -9.53 11.36
CA VAL A 414 -9.00 -9.22 12.21
C VAL A 414 -9.89 -10.46 12.40
N THR A 415 -10.11 -11.23 11.34
CA THR A 415 -10.94 -12.44 11.40
C THR A 415 -10.33 -13.48 12.34
N ILE A 416 -9.04 -13.80 12.17
CA ILE A 416 -8.36 -14.79 13.01
C ILE A 416 -8.38 -14.32 14.46
N LEU A 417 -7.98 -13.06 14.72
CA LEU A 417 -8.02 -12.47 16.05
C LEU A 417 -9.40 -12.60 16.69
N SER A 418 -10.47 -12.22 15.99
CA SER A 418 -11.83 -12.23 16.53
C SER A 418 -12.35 -13.63 16.81
N ILE A 419 -12.11 -14.60 15.90
CA ILE A 419 -12.57 -15.98 16.07
C ILE A 419 -11.84 -16.64 17.25
N VAL A 420 -10.51 -16.54 17.28
CA VAL A 420 -9.68 -17.19 18.30
C VAL A 420 -9.92 -16.56 19.67
N ALA A 421 -9.99 -15.22 19.75
CA ALA A 421 -10.30 -14.52 21.01
C ALA A 421 -11.68 -14.92 21.54
N LYS A 422 -12.70 -15.06 20.68
CA LYS A 422 -14.04 -15.51 21.07
C LYS A 422 -14.02 -16.96 21.59
N GLN A 423 -13.29 -17.86 20.93
CA GLN A 423 -13.16 -19.25 21.38
C GLN A 423 -12.43 -19.33 22.72
N TYR A 424 -11.33 -18.56 22.89
CA TYR A 424 -10.60 -18.50 24.16
C TYR A 424 -11.47 -17.99 25.30
N THR A 425 -12.24 -16.93 25.04
CA THR A 425 -13.17 -16.36 26.03
C THR A 425 -14.25 -17.37 26.46
N ALA A 426 -14.80 -18.16 25.52
CA ALA A 426 -15.80 -19.17 25.82
C ALA A 426 -15.25 -20.32 26.69
N SER A 427 -13.97 -20.69 26.50
CA SER A 427 -13.33 -21.78 27.25
C SER A 427 -12.76 -21.38 28.62
N HIS A 428 -12.62 -20.08 28.91
CA HIS A 428 -12.00 -19.55 30.13
C HIS A 428 -12.95 -18.60 30.91
N ALA A 429 -14.26 -18.86 30.91
CA ALA A 429 -15.30 -18.00 31.49
C ALA A 429 -15.15 -17.71 33.01
N THR A 430 -14.30 -18.45 33.72
CA THR A 430 -14.03 -18.26 35.16
C THR A 430 -13.04 -17.16 35.49
N MET A 431 -12.34 -16.64 34.49
CA MET A 431 -11.32 -15.56 34.68
C MET A 431 -11.99 -14.20 34.88
N SER A 432 -11.27 -13.27 35.54
CA SER A 432 -11.74 -11.88 35.59
C SER A 432 -11.84 -11.30 34.18
N LYS A 433 -12.87 -10.50 33.94
CA LYS A 433 -13.19 -9.96 32.59
C LYS A 433 -11.99 -9.25 31.95
N MET A 434 -11.23 -8.47 32.72
CA MET A 434 -10.05 -7.74 32.22
C MET A 434 -8.94 -8.70 31.77
N LYS A 435 -8.56 -9.65 32.64
CA LYS A 435 -7.52 -10.64 32.34
C LYS A 435 -7.92 -11.54 31.17
N LEU A 436 -9.18 -11.95 31.13
CA LEU A 436 -9.74 -12.74 30.04
C LEU A 436 -9.63 -12.02 28.69
N THR A 437 -9.96 -10.71 28.64
CA THR A 437 -9.82 -9.91 27.42
C THR A 437 -8.37 -9.79 26.98
N GLN A 438 -7.45 -9.56 27.90
CA GLN A 438 -6.02 -9.45 27.61
C GLN A 438 -5.46 -10.76 27.03
N GLU A 439 -5.66 -11.88 27.73
CA GLU A 439 -5.15 -13.19 27.30
C GLU A 439 -5.80 -13.67 26.00
N ALA A 440 -7.12 -13.48 25.83
CA ALA A 440 -7.82 -13.82 24.61
C ALA A 440 -7.29 -13.02 23.39
N THR A 441 -6.99 -11.73 23.60
CA THR A 441 -6.40 -10.88 22.56
C THR A 441 -5.01 -11.35 22.19
N VAL A 442 -4.15 -11.64 23.17
CA VAL A 442 -2.79 -12.12 22.94
C VAL A 442 -2.82 -13.44 22.18
N HIS A 443 -3.63 -14.40 22.64
CA HIS A 443 -3.74 -15.71 21.98
C HIS A 443 -4.26 -15.60 20.53
N GLY A 444 -5.23 -14.71 20.28
CA GLY A 444 -5.70 -14.44 18.90
C GLY A 444 -4.63 -13.83 18.00
N ILE A 445 -3.77 -12.98 18.56
CA ILE A 445 -2.63 -12.38 17.85
C ILE A 445 -1.57 -13.44 17.52
N ASP A 446 -1.25 -14.34 18.44
CA ASP A 446 -0.29 -15.42 18.23
C ASP A 446 -0.70 -16.30 17.04
N VAL A 447 -1.97 -16.75 17.03
CA VAL A 447 -2.50 -17.55 15.91
C VAL A 447 -2.48 -16.78 14.59
N ALA A 448 -2.77 -15.48 14.60
CA ALA A 448 -2.69 -14.65 13.41
C ALA A 448 -1.25 -14.56 12.89
N PHE A 449 -0.24 -14.50 13.76
CA PHE A 449 1.17 -14.51 13.36
C PHE A 449 1.64 -15.88 12.85
N ILE A 450 1.15 -16.98 13.41
CA ILE A 450 1.40 -18.33 12.85
C ILE A 450 0.89 -18.40 11.41
N PHE A 451 -0.35 -17.99 11.17
CA PHE A 451 -0.93 -17.97 9.83
C PHE A 451 -0.13 -17.08 8.87
N THR A 452 0.23 -15.89 9.35
CA THR A 452 1.05 -14.95 8.57
C THR A 452 2.41 -15.56 8.21
N THR A 453 3.03 -16.31 9.13
CA THR A 453 4.30 -17.01 8.90
C THR A 453 4.16 -18.06 7.79
N VAL A 454 3.07 -18.81 7.76
CA VAL A 454 2.81 -19.78 6.69
C VAL A 454 2.72 -19.08 5.32
N LEU A 455 2.04 -17.93 5.24
CA LEU A 455 1.98 -17.16 4.00
C LEU A 455 3.36 -16.67 3.52
N ILE A 456 4.24 -16.27 4.46
CA ILE A 456 5.60 -15.86 4.12
C ILE A 456 6.41 -17.05 3.59
N ILE A 457 6.27 -18.23 4.18
CA ILE A 457 6.93 -19.46 3.70
C ILE A 457 6.49 -19.77 2.26
N VAL A 458 5.21 -19.68 1.95
CA VAL A 458 4.71 -19.86 0.57
C VAL A 458 5.35 -18.82 -0.37
N GLY A 459 5.39 -17.55 0.04
CA GLY A 459 6.04 -16.48 -0.72
C GLY A 459 7.53 -16.73 -0.95
N PHE A 460 8.24 -17.27 0.05
CA PHE A 460 9.64 -17.64 -0.03
C PHE A 460 9.86 -18.77 -1.05
N ILE A 461 9.06 -19.84 -0.96
CA ILE A 461 9.16 -20.96 -1.91
C ILE A 461 8.98 -20.45 -3.35
N LEU A 462 7.99 -19.61 -3.61
CA LEU A 462 7.78 -19.02 -4.93
C LEU A 462 8.97 -18.15 -5.37
N ALA A 463 9.52 -17.36 -4.46
CA ALA A 463 10.65 -16.48 -4.75
C ALA A 463 11.94 -17.24 -5.09
N LEU A 464 12.15 -18.47 -4.58
CA LEU A 464 13.30 -19.31 -4.94
C LEU A 464 13.33 -19.69 -6.44
N PHE A 465 12.17 -19.73 -7.08
CA PHE A 465 12.05 -20.03 -8.51
C PHE A 465 12.25 -18.81 -9.41
N ILE A 466 12.43 -17.62 -8.85
CA ILE A 466 12.73 -16.41 -9.63
C ILE A 466 14.15 -16.54 -10.18
N LYS A 467 14.24 -16.67 -11.50
CA LYS A 467 15.51 -16.67 -12.24
C LYS A 467 15.68 -15.30 -12.87
N GLU A 468 16.66 -14.55 -12.38
CA GLU A 468 17.06 -13.30 -13.01
C GLU A 468 17.82 -13.60 -14.31
N GLU A 469 17.24 -13.26 -15.46
CA GLU A 469 18.00 -13.22 -16.69
C GLU A 469 18.92 -11.99 -16.62
N LYS A 470 20.21 -12.23 -16.47
CA LYS A 470 21.22 -11.16 -16.65
C LYS A 470 21.17 -10.76 -18.11
N ASN A 471 20.48 -9.67 -18.41
CA ASN A 471 20.67 -8.99 -19.68
C ASN A 471 22.11 -8.50 -19.72
N HIS A 472 22.95 -9.22 -20.46
CA HIS A 472 24.31 -8.80 -20.83
C HIS A 472 24.25 -7.67 -21.85
#